data_eae21364f2edb139fa4b6eb63180061a
#
_entry.id   eae21364f2edb139fa4b6eb63180061a
#
_cell.length_a   1.000
_cell.length_b   1.000
_cell.length_c   1.000
_cell.angle_alpha   90.00
_cell.angle_beta   90.00
_cell.angle_gamma   90.00
#
_symmetry.space_group_name_H-M   'P 1'
#
loop_
_entity.id
_entity.type
_entity.pdbx_description
1 polymer ?
#
loop_
_entity_poly.entity_id
_entity_poly.type
_entity_poly.pdbx_seq_one_letter_code
_entity_poly.pdbx_strand_id
1 'polypeptide(L)'
;VTRVCAGAALMGHPDLLLDIVKAVSEHVQIPVTAKMRLGTGQGPDTVLDLAERLPDAGAKRICIHGRTLRQRYAGVANWDTIAEAVQRSSVPVIANGDVVDAASASACLERTAAAGLMIGRGAIGRPQVFGEIRVGLGWMNEADLPWVADDPDAWAAANDIERAFLTRRWCWSRYIELAEATTGLRPKWMQRHAVAFTKGLPGGRAIRAEMHNQPDAQAFAASVEVFLGGAT
;
A
#
# COMPACT_ATOMS: atom_id res chain seq x y z
N VAL A 1 -16.27 -7.59 -11.15
CA VAL A 1 -16.53 -7.72 -9.71
C VAL A 1 -17.83 -7.00 -9.36
N THR A 2 -18.06 -5.76 -9.81
CA THR A 2 -19.29 -4.99 -9.50
C THR A 2 -20.56 -5.50 -10.21
N ARG A 3 -20.43 -6.29 -11.28
CA ARG A 3 -21.58 -6.90 -12.02
C ARG A 3 -22.13 -8.16 -11.37
N VAL A 4 -21.40 -8.77 -10.44
CA VAL A 4 -21.74 -10.06 -9.82
C VAL A 4 -21.94 -9.94 -8.30
N CYS A 5 -22.40 -8.80 -7.80
CA CYS A 5 -22.63 -8.56 -6.37
C CYS A 5 -21.49 -9.09 -5.48
N ALA A 6 -20.25 -8.64 -5.76
CA ALA A 6 -19.05 -9.07 -5.04
C ALA A 6 -18.14 -7.87 -4.71
N GLY A 7 -17.22 -8.05 -3.75
CA GLY A 7 -16.32 -6.98 -3.30
C GLY A 7 -17.10 -5.79 -2.75
N ALA A 8 -16.74 -4.57 -3.16
CA ALA A 8 -17.37 -3.35 -2.63
C ALA A 8 -18.87 -3.20 -2.96
N ALA A 9 -19.41 -3.98 -3.91
CA ALA A 9 -20.85 -4.01 -4.18
C ALA A 9 -21.66 -4.64 -3.03
N LEU A 10 -21.05 -5.52 -2.24
CA LEU A 10 -21.64 -6.11 -1.04
C LEU A 10 -21.96 -5.08 0.05
N MET A 11 -21.36 -3.89 -0.01
CA MET A 11 -21.73 -2.78 0.87
C MET A 11 -23.19 -2.35 0.72
N GLY A 12 -23.84 -2.66 -0.42
CA GLY A 12 -25.28 -2.49 -0.64
C GLY A 12 -26.15 -3.62 -0.06
N HIS A 13 -25.53 -4.68 0.46
CA HIS A 13 -26.18 -5.85 1.02
C HIS A 13 -25.50 -6.25 2.33
N PRO A 14 -25.61 -5.43 3.40
CA PRO A 14 -24.85 -5.60 4.63
C PRO A 14 -25.10 -6.95 5.31
N ASP A 15 -26.32 -7.46 5.34
CA ASP A 15 -26.62 -8.75 5.96
C ASP A 15 -25.95 -9.91 5.22
N LEU A 16 -25.96 -9.93 3.89
CA LEU A 16 -25.23 -10.93 3.09
C LEU A 16 -23.71 -10.85 3.34
N LEU A 17 -23.15 -9.64 3.50
CA LEU A 17 -21.74 -9.46 3.82
C LEU A 17 -21.42 -10.09 5.19
N LEU A 18 -22.25 -9.86 6.19
CA LEU A 18 -22.09 -10.43 7.54
C LEU A 18 -22.20 -11.96 7.51
N ASP A 19 -23.17 -12.52 6.79
CA ASP A 19 -23.33 -13.97 6.62
C ASP A 19 -22.11 -14.60 5.98
N ILE A 20 -21.51 -13.97 4.97
CA ILE A 20 -20.27 -14.44 4.35
C ILE A 20 -19.12 -14.44 5.36
N VAL A 21 -18.93 -13.37 6.12
CA VAL A 21 -17.85 -13.28 7.12
C VAL A 21 -18.05 -14.33 8.19
N LYS A 22 -19.27 -14.52 8.68
CA LYS A 22 -19.62 -15.53 9.67
C LYS A 22 -19.32 -16.94 9.17
N ALA A 23 -19.82 -17.28 7.98
CA ALA A 23 -19.57 -18.57 7.36
C ALA A 23 -18.07 -18.88 7.21
N VAL A 24 -17.26 -17.87 6.78
CA VAL A 24 -15.80 -18.07 6.68
C VAL A 24 -15.18 -18.26 8.07
N SER A 25 -15.56 -17.44 9.06
CA SER A 25 -14.97 -17.48 10.40
C SER A 25 -15.26 -18.80 11.13
N GLU A 26 -16.40 -19.44 10.83
CA GLU A 26 -16.77 -20.74 11.39
C GLU A 26 -15.98 -21.92 10.76
N HIS A 27 -15.42 -21.74 9.55
CA HIS A 27 -14.75 -22.80 8.80
C HIS A 27 -13.22 -22.74 8.82
N VAL A 28 -12.63 -21.67 9.39
CA VAL A 28 -11.17 -21.51 9.42
C VAL A 28 -10.66 -21.31 10.84
N GLN A 29 -9.40 -21.74 11.10
CA GLN A 29 -8.74 -21.55 12.41
C GLN A 29 -7.86 -20.31 12.45
N ILE A 30 -7.70 -19.62 11.31
CA ILE A 30 -6.92 -18.38 11.23
C ILE A 30 -7.82 -17.14 11.41
N PRO A 31 -7.28 -15.99 11.86
CA PRO A 31 -8.07 -14.78 12.00
C PRO A 31 -8.67 -14.32 10.68
N VAL A 32 -9.98 -14.12 10.65
CA VAL A 32 -10.70 -13.51 9.51
C VAL A 32 -10.67 -12.00 9.63
N THR A 33 -10.36 -11.31 8.54
CA THR A 33 -10.36 -9.84 8.48
C THR A 33 -11.23 -9.35 7.33
N ALA A 34 -11.92 -8.22 7.52
CA ALA A 34 -12.75 -7.63 6.49
C ALA A 34 -12.11 -6.34 5.94
N LYS A 35 -12.01 -6.23 4.60
CA LYS A 35 -11.63 -4.96 3.96
C LYS A 35 -12.82 -4.40 3.20
N MET A 36 -13.20 -3.16 3.53
CA MET A 36 -14.37 -2.52 2.95
C MET A 36 -14.13 -1.05 2.56
N ARG A 37 -15.13 -0.44 1.96
CA ARG A 37 -15.24 0.99 1.67
C ARG A 37 -16.26 1.64 2.62
N LEU A 38 -16.59 2.93 2.43
CA LEU A 38 -17.61 3.61 3.23
C LEU A 38 -19.04 3.11 2.91
N GLY A 39 -19.27 2.77 1.65
CA GLY A 39 -20.55 2.32 1.11
C GLY A 39 -20.49 2.23 -0.40
N THR A 40 -21.65 2.07 -1.04
CA THR A 40 -21.76 2.08 -2.51
C THR A 40 -21.66 3.47 -3.12
N GLY A 41 -22.03 4.50 -2.35
CA GLY A 41 -22.21 5.88 -2.83
C GLY A 41 -23.57 6.07 -3.55
N GLN A 42 -24.48 5.12 -3.34
CA GLN A 42 -25.91 5.20 -3.66
C GLN A 42 -26.67 4.85 -2.37
N GLY A 43 -27.34 5.83 -1.80
CA GLY A 43 -27.93 5.71 -0.47
C GLY A 43 -26.92 5.98 0.67
N PRO A 44 -27.30 5.71 1.92
CA PRO A 44 -26.48 5.96 3.09
C PRO A 44 -25.22 5.07 3.11
N ASP A 45 -24.16 5.58 3.74
CA ASP A 45 -22.94 4.80 3.97
C ASP A 45 -23.22 3.72 5.02
N THR A 46 -22.88 2.47 4.69
CA THR A 46 -23.16 1.30 5.54
C THR A 46 -21.96 0.93 6.43
N VAL A 47 -20.83 1.64 6.31
CA VAL A 47 -19.60 1.33 7.01
C VAL A 47 -19.73 1.37 8.53
N LEU A 48 -20.52 2.29 9.07
CA LEU A 48 -20.66 2.47 10.51
C LEU A 48 -21.46 1.33 11.15
N ASP A 49 -22.57 0.91 10.53
CA ASP A 49 -23.32 -0.27 10.91
C ASP A 49 -22.47 -1.55 10.82
N LEU A 50 -21.72 -1.71 9.72
CA LEU A 50 -20.85 -2.85 9.53
C LEU A 50 -19.66 -2.86 10.50
N ALA A 51 -19.10 -1.71 10.87
CA ALA A 51 -18.02 -1.64 11.87
C ALA A 51 -18.45 -2.16 13.25
N GLU A 52 -19.72 -1.96 13.59
CA GLU A 52 -20.33 -2.41 14.83
C GLU A 52 -20.68 -3.92 14.79
N ARG A 53 -21.17 -4.44 13.66
CA ARG A 53 -21.70 -5.81 13.53
C ARG A 53 -20.67 -6.85 13.06
N LEU A 54 -19.62 -6.44 12.34
CA LEU A 54 -18.58 -7.37 11.82
C LEU A 54 -17.82 -8.14 12.91
N PRO A 55 -17.51 -7.56 14.07
CA PRO A 55 -16.91 -8.32 15.17
C PRO A 55 -17.75 -9.52 15.62
N ASP A 56 -19.07 -9.35 15.73
CA ASP A 56 -19.99 -10.44 16.11
C ASP A 56 -20.11 -11.51 15.03
N ALA A 57 -19.91 -11.13 13.75
CA ALA A 57 -19.78 -12.08 12.65
C ALA A 57 -18.43 -12.82 12.62
N GLY A 58 -17.51 -12.51 13.54
CA GLY A 58 -16.23 -13.20 13.72
C GLY A 58 -15.03 -12.49 13.12
N ALA A 59 -15.18 -11.28 12.55
CA ALA A 59 -14.06 -10.49 12.07
C ALA A 59 -13.14 -10.09 13.24
N LYS A 60 -11.82 -10.30 13.09
CA LYS A 60 -10.80 -9.94 14.11
C LYS A 60 -10.11 -8.62 13.83
N ARG A 61 -10.34 -8.05 12.65
CA ARG A 61 -9.82 -6.74 12.21
C ARG A 61 -10.62 -6.23 11.03
N ILE A 62 -10.79 -4.93 10.95
CA ILE A 62 -11.49 -4.28 9.85
C ILE A 62 -10.53 -3.28 9.19
N CYS A 63 -10.45 -3.28 7.85
CA CYS A 63 -9.73 -2.25 7.10
C CYS A 63 -10.72 -1.41 6.30
N ILE A 64 -10.72 -0.10 6.50
CA ILE A 64 -11.67 0.81 5.87
C ILE A 64 -10.98 1.76 4.91
N HIS A 65 -11.35 1.70 3.63
CA HIS A 65 -10.97 2.72 2.66
C HIS A 65 -11.96 3.90 2.74
N GLY A 66 -11.47 5.08 3.06
CA GLY A 66 -12.25 6.32 3.28
C GLY A 66 -12.94 6.87 2.01
N ARG A 67 -13.34 6.02 1.08
CA ARG A 67 -14.09 6.36 -0.14
C ARG A 67 -15.20 5.36 -0.40
N THR A 68 -16.28 5.82 -1.03
CA THR A 68 -17.35 4.95 -1.52
C THR A 68 -16.94 4.19 -2.79
N LEU A 69 -17.71 3.17 -3.18
CA LEU A 69 -17.53 2.46 -4.43
C LEU A 69 -17.62 3.40 -5.64
N ARG A 70 -18.60 4.32 -5.64
CA ARG A 70 -18.85 5.28 -6.73
C ARG A 70 -17.71 6.28 -6.90
N GLN A 71 -17.11 6.75 -5.80
CA GLN A 71 -15.97 7.65 -5.83
C GLN A 71 -14.74 7.01 -6.48
N ARG A 72 -14.58 5.70 -6.43
CA ARG A 72 -13.35 5.00 -6.87
C ARG A 72 -12.11 5.60 -6.20
N TYR A 73 -11.44 6.56 -6.89
CA TYR A 73 -10.25 7.27 -6.42
C TYR A 73 -10.40 8.80 -6.51
N ALA A 74 -11.59 9.29 -6.87
CA ALA A 74 -11.85 10.72 -6.95
C ALA A 74 -11.98 11.35 -5.54
N GLY A 75 -11.69 12.64 -5.45
CA GLY A 75 -11.74 13.39 -4.20
C GLY A 75 -10.70 12.93 -3.19
N VAL A 76 -10.94 13.20 -1.92
CA VAL A 76 -10.12 12.81 -0.78
C VAL A 76 -10.78 11.69 0.02
N ALA A 77 -9.97 10.89 0.73
CA ALA A 77 -10.47 9.90 1.66
C ALA A 77 -11.10 10.60 2.88
N ASN A 78 -12.30 10.20 3.24
CA ASN A 78 -12.98 10.73 4.42
C ASN A 78 -12.46 10.00 5.68
N TRP A 79 -11.52 10.62 6.37
CA TRP A 79 -10.95 10.08 7.60
C TRP A 79 -11.89 10.28 8.80
N ASP A 80 -12.82 11.23 8.77
CA ASP A 80 -13.77 11.43 9.87
C ASP A 80 -14.73 10.24 9.98
N THR A 81 -15.25 9.74 8.86
CA THR A 81 -16.05 8.52 8.88
C THR A 81 -15.24 7.30 9.34
N ILE A 82 -13.93 7.24 9.05
CA ILE A 82 -13.07 6.19 9.63
C ILE A 82 -12.95 6.36 11.15
N ALA A 83 -12.77 7.58 11.65
CA ALA A 83 -12.73 7.87 13.09
C ALA A 83 -14.01 7.42 13.81
N GLU A 84 -15.18 7.71 13.23
CA GLU A 84 -16.45 7.22 13.77
C GLU A 84 -16.53 5.69 13.78
N ALA A 85 -16.07 5.03 12.73
CA ALA A 85 -16.01 3.57 12.66
C ALA A 85 -15.06 2.96 13.71
N VAL A 86 -13.93 3.63 14.00
CA VAL A 86 -13.02 3.25 15.09
C VAL A 86 -13.71 3.26 16.43
N GLN A 87 -14.52 4.30 16.69
CA GLN A 87 -15.26 4.41 17.97
C GLN A 87 -16.35 3.34 18.14
N ARG A 88 -16.93 2.84 17.04
CA ARG A 88 -18.01 1.86 17.07
C ARG A 88 -17.52 0.41 17.07
N SER A 89 -16.32 0.16 16.56
CA SER A 89 -15.79 -1.20 16.40
C SER A 89 -15.16 -1.71 17.69
N SER A 90 -15.52 -2.93 18.11
CA SER A 90 -14.85 -3.65 19.21
C SER A 90 -13.55 -4.37 18.78
N VAL A 91 -13.18 -4.31 17.51
CA VAL A 91 -11.92 -4.87 16.96
C VAL A 91 -11.07 -3.79 16.32
N PRO A 92 -9.74 -3.99 16.19
CA PRO A 92 -8.86 -3.00 15.58
C PRO A 92 -9.30 -2.60 14.18
N VAL A 93 -9.36 -1.29 13.91
CA VAL A 93 -9.64 -0.71 12.60
C VAL A 93 -8.34 -0.20 11.99
N ILE A 94 -8.11 -0.53 10.73
CA ILE A 94 -6.98 -0.08 9.91
C ILE A 94 -7.48 0.96 8.92
N ALA A 95 -6.93 2.16 8.97
CA ALA A 95 -7.28 3.23 8.06
C ALA A 95 -6.58 3.06 6.70
N ASN A 96 -7.32 3.29 5.62
CA ASN A 96 -6.82 3.23 4.25
C ASN A 96 -7.32 4.41 3.42
N GLY A 97 -6.45 4.99 2.63
CA GLY A 97 -6.70 6.07 1.69
C GLY A 97 -5.84 7.30 1.96
N ASP A 98 -5.20 7.79 0.89
CA ASP A 98 -4.40 9.01 0.81
C ASP A 98 -3.19 9.10 1.75
N VAL A 99 -2.74 7.98 2.29
CA VAL A 99 -1.47 7.87 3.02
C VAL A 99 -0.38 7.54 2.01
N VAL A 100 0.61 8.43 1.87
CA VAL A 100 1.67 8.36 0.86
C VAL A 100 3.08 8.65 1.42
N ASP A 101 3.16 9.17 2.65
CA ASP A 101 4.39 9.54 3.36
C ASP A 101 4.16 9.61 4.87
N ALA A 102 5.20 9.95 5.63
CA ALA A 102 5.15 10.01 7.08
C ALA A 102 4.19 11.13 7.59
N ALA A 103 4.14 12.27 6.90
CA ALA A 103 3.27 13.38 7.29
C ALA A 103 1.79 13.01 7.16
N SER A 104 1.39 12.43 6.02
CA SER A 104 0.02 11.93 5.80
C SER A 104 -0.32 10.74 6.70
N ALA A 105 0.67 9.92 7.07
CA ALA A 105 0.50 8.82 8.02
C ALA A 105 0.19 9.34 9.43
N SER A 106 0.98 10.31 9.93
CA SER A 106 0.75 10.97 11.23
C SER A 106 -0.64 11.62 11.27
N ALA A 107 -0.94 12.47 10.28
CA ALA A 107 -2.23 13.14 10.20
C ALA A 107 -3.43 12.18 10.15
N CYS A 108 -3.28 11.05 9.44
CA CYS A 108 -4.32 10.03 9.38
C CYS A 108 -4.52 9.34 10.74
N LEU A 109 -3.44 8.95 11.42
CA LEU A 109 -3.51 8.31 12.74
C LEU A 109 -4.07 9.25 13.80
N GLU A 110 -3.60 10.49 13.83
CA GLU A 110 -4.07 11.54 14.76
C GLU A 110 -5.58 11.79 14.58
N ARG A 111 -6.04 11.88 13.33
CA ARG A 111 -7.45 12.17 13.04
C ARG A 111 -8.37 10.98 13.28
N THR A 112 -7.90 9.75 13.00
CA THR A 112 -8.76 8.57 13.02
C THR A 112 -8.64 7.75 14.30
N ALA A 113 -7.57 7.88 15.05
CA ALA A 113 -7.19 6.96 16.14
C ALA A 113 -7.19 5.48 15.72
N ALA A 114 -6.97 5.20 14.43
CA ALA A 114 -6.93 3.84 13.90
C ALA A 114 -5.74 3.06 14.47
N ALA A 115 -5.89 1.75 14.62
CA ALA A 115 -4.86 0.85 15.13
C ALA A 115 -3.67 0.66 14.16
N GLY A 116 -3.79 1.14 12.94
CA GLY A 116 -2.74 1.07 11.92
C GLY A 116 -3.21 1.59 10.57
N LEU A 117 -2.32 1.51 9.59
CA LEU A 117 -2.51 2.06 8.25
C LEU A 117 -2.37 0.97 7.19
N MET A 118 -3.18 1.04 6.14
CA MET A 118 -3.00 0.29 4.91
C MET A 118 -2.62 1.24 3.78
N ILE A 119 -1.45 1.03 3.19
CA ILE A 119 -0.94 1.84 2.08
C ILE A 119 -1.17 1.07 0.78
N GLY A 120 -1.83 1.70 -0.18
CA GLY A 120 -2.11 1.11 -1.49
C GLY A 120 -1.22 1.74 -2.56
N ARG A 121 -1.77 2.68 -3.31
CA ARG A 121 -1.10 3.34 -4.44
C ARG A 121 0.21 4.04 -4.07
N GLY A 122 0.33 4.55 -2.84
CA GLY A 122 1.56 5.18 -2.35
C GLY A 122 2.78 4.25 -2.33
N ALA A 123 2.57 2.93 -2.24
CA ALA A 123 3.63 1.94 -2.23
C ALA A 123 4.04 1.42 -3.63
N ILE A 124 3.27 1.74 -4.69
CA ILE A 124 3.58 1.26 -6.03
C ILE A 124 4.86 1.93 -6.54
N GLY A 125 5.92 1.15 -6.71
CA GLY A 125 7.28 1.61 -7.06
C GLY A 125 7.98 2.42 -5.97
N ARG A 126 7.41 2.43 -4.77
CA ARG A 126 7.96 3.05 -3.57
C ARG A 126 7.79 2.15 -2.35
N PRO A 127 8.27 0.89 -2.37
CA PRO A 127 8.10 -0.01 -1.23
C PRO A 127 8.79 0.52 0.04
N GLN A 128 9.81 1.33 -0.09
CA GLN A 128 10.46 2.01 1.02
C GLN A 128 9.52 2.89 1.86
N VAL A 129 8.36 3.30 1.35
CA VAL A 129 7.39 4.13 2.07
C VAL A 129 6.98 3.53 3.42
N PHE A 130 6.97 2.21 3.55
CA PHE A 130 6.67 1.55 4.82
C PHE A 130 7.75 1.82 5.88
N GLY A 131 9.03 1.77 5.49
CA GLY A 131 10.15 2.12 6.37
C GLY A 131 10.19 3.61 6.66
N GLU A 132 10.08 4.45 5.62
CA GLU A 132 10.04 5.91 5.75
C GLU A 132 8.95 6.37 6.74
N ILE A 133 7.75 5.80 6.66
CA ILE A 133 6.65 6.10 7.59
C ILE A 133 6.99 5.64 9.00
N ARG A 134 7.54 4.45 9.19
CA ARG A 134 7.90 3.96 10.53
C ARG A 134 8.95 4.81 11.20
N VAL A 135 9.94 5.29 10.44
CA VAL A 135 10.95 6.23 10.95
C VAL A 135 10.30 7.58 11.28
N GLY A 136 9.50 8.14 10.38
CA GLY A 136 8.84 9.42 10.59
C GLY A 136 7.81 9.44 11.74
N LEU A 137 7.27 8.28 12.11
CA LEU A 137 6.40 8.10 13.28
C LEU A 137 7.19 7.74 14.56
N GLY A 138 8.51 7.64 14.50
CA GLY A 138 9.35 7.23 15.63
C GLY A 138 9.22 5.75 16.04
N TRP A 139 8.69 4.90 15.15
CA TRP A 139 8.51 3.46 15.39
C TRP A 139 9.72 2.62 14.98
N MET A 140 10.71 3.24 14.34
CA MET A 140 11.93 2.61 13.85
C MET A 140 13.03 3.67 13.79
N ASN A 141 14.29 3.31 14.06
CA ASN A 141 15.41 4.20 13.80
C ASN A 141 15.77 4.20 12.30
N GLU A 142 16.26 5.31 11.77
CA GLU A 142 16.70 5.38 10.38
C GLU A 142 17.78 4.34 10.08
N ALA A 143 18.72 4.12 11.01
CA ALA A 143 19.79 3.13 10.89
C ALA A 143 19.29 1.68 10.73
N ASP A 144 18.07 1.38 11.15
CA ASP A 144 17.46 0.04 11.01
C ASP A 144 16.77 -0.16 9.65
N LEU A 145 16.73 0.87 8.79
CA LEU A 145 16.22 0.73 7.45
C LEU A 145 17.15 -0.18 6.63
N PRO A 146 16.63 -1.19 5.92
CA PRO A 146 17.47 -2.18 5.25
C PRO A 146 18.49 -1.58 4.27
N TRP A 147 18.12 -0.54 3.54
CA TRP A 147 19.01 0.15 2.59
C TRP A 147 20.00 1.08 3.26
N VAL A 148 19.81 1.43 4.52
CA VAL A 148 20.79 2.16 5.33
C VAL A 148 21.75 1.18 6.00
N ALA A 149 21.23 0.10 6.56
CA ALA A 149 22.03 -0.94 7.21
C ALA A 149 22.94 -1.71 6.23
N ASP A 150 22.59 -1.76 4.95
CA ASP A 150 23.37 -2.41 3.89
C ASP A 150 24.69 -1.66 3.62
N ASP A 151 24.67 -0.32 3.58
CA ASP A 151 25.85 0.54 3.43
C ASP A 151 25.68 1.85 4.22
N PRO A 152 25.94 1.83 5.55
CA PRO A 152 25.78 3.00 6.40
C PRO A 152 26.73 4.16 6.04
N ASP A 153 27.93 3.86 5.56
CA ASP A 153 28.93 4.88 5.22
C ASP A 153 28.52 5.63 3.93
N ALA A 154 28.08 4.90 2.90
CA ALA A 154 27.53 5.51 1.70
C ALA A 154 26.28 6.35 2.02
N TRP A 155 25.41 5.87 2.89
CA TRP A 155 24.23 6.63 3.33
C TRP A 155 24.59 7.93 4.05
N ALA A 156 25.57 7.88 4.96
CA ALA A 156 26.01 9.03 5.73
C ALA A 156 26.67 10.11 4.84
N ALA A 157 27.41 9.69 3.81
CA ALA A 157 28.09 10.59 2.87
C ALA A 157 27.14 11.20 1.82
N ALA A 158 25.99 10.57 1.56
CA ALA A 158 25.09 10.90 0.46
C ALA A 158 24.22 12.12 0.75
N ASN A 159 24.02 12.97 -0.26
CA ASN A 159 22.98 14.00 -0.26
C ASN A 159 21.57 13.39 -0.56
N ASP A 160 20.52 14.21 -0.51
CA ASP A 160 19.13 13.74 -0.68
C ASP A 160 18.86 13.04 -2.02
N ILE A 161 19.50 13.50 -3.10
CA ILE A 161 19.37 12.88 -4.42
C ILE A 161 20.05 11.51 -4.44
N GLU A 162 21.26 11.43 -3.93
CA GLU A 162 22.02 10.19 -3.83
C GLU A 162 21.33 9.18 -2.92
N ARG A 163 20.78 9.59 -1.77
CA ARG A 163 19.96 8.75 -0.89
C ARG A 163 18.72 8.21 -1.62
N ALA A 164 18.09 9.02 -2.48
CA ALA A 164 16.97 8.54 -3.28
C ALA A 164 17.39 7.46 -4.28
N PHE A 165 18.59 7.55 -4.88
CA PHE A 165 19.14 6.51 -5.74
C PHE A 165 19.51 5.25 -4.96
N LEU A 166 20.23 5.37 -3.86
CA LEU A 166 20.60 4.24 -2.98
C LEU A 166 19.37 3.44 -2.54
N THR A 167 18.36 4.13 -2.04
CA THR A 167 17.08 3.51 -1.63
C THR A 167 16.39 2.79 -2.78
N ARG A 168 16.29 3.45 -3.96
CA ARG A 168 15.63 2.86 -5.12
C ARG A 168 16.40 1.69 -5.71
N ARG A 169 17.73 1.76 -5.70
CA ARG A 169 18.60 0.67 -6.13
C ARG A 169 18.39 -0.55 -5.23
N TRP A 170 18.48 -0.38 -3.93
CA TRP A 170 18.25 -1.47 -2.98
C TRP A 170 16.87 -2.11 -3.18
N CYS A 171 15.83 -1.30 -3.25
CA CYS A 171 14.46 -1.80 -3.46
C CYS A 171 14.29 -2.50 -4.81
N TRP A 172 14.97 -2.03 -5.87
CA TRP A 172 14.91 -2.66 -7.20
C TRP A 172 15.62 -4.01 -7.19
N SER A 173 16.84 -4.09 -6.66
CA SER A 173 17.58 -5.36 -6.56
C SER A 173 16.77 -6.38 -5.76
N ARG A 174 16.17 -5.97 -4.65
CA ARG A 174 15.31 -6.84 -3.83
C ARG A 174 14.04 -7.28 -4.56
N TYR A 175 13.44 -6.41 -5.37
CA TYR A 175 12.30 -6.76 -6.23
C TYR A 175 12.69 -7.83 -7.27
N ILE A 176 13.84 -7.70 -7.92
CA ILE A 176 14.34 -8.67 -8.90
C ILE A 176 14.57 -10.03 -8.25
N GLU A 177 15.32 -10.09 -7.15
CA GLU A 177 15.55 -11.32 -6.38
C GLU A 177 14.26 -12.05 -6.03
N LEU A 178 13.29 -11.32 -5.48
CA LEU A 178 11.99 -11.90 -5.10
C LEU A 178 11.18 -12.36 -6.32
N ALA A 179 11.24 -11.64 -7.43
CA ALA A 179 10.57 -12.04 -8.66
C ALA A 179 11.17 -13.32 -9.23
N GLU A 180 12.51 -13.45 -9.26
CA GLU A 180 13.21 -14.65 -9.70
C GLU A 180 12.87 -15.85 -8.81
N ALA A 181 12.88 -15.66 -7.50
CA ALA A 181 12.59 -16.73 -6.53
C ALA A 181 11.12 -17.19 -6.55
N THR A 182 10.19 -16.44 -7.13
CA THR A 182 8.75 -16.73 -7.03
C THR A 182 8.05 -16.88 -8.37
N THR A 183 7.84 -15.77 -9.11
CA THR A 183 7.01 -15.73 -10.32
C THR A 183 7.82 -15.76 -11.63
N GLY A 184 9.13 -15.65 -11.52
CA GLY A 184 10.04 -15.34 -12.64
C GLY A 184 9.93 -13.89 -13.11
N LEU A 185 10.92 -13.46 -13.88
CA LEU A 185 10.94 -12.13 -14.47
C LEU A 185 9.91 -12.03 -15.60
N ARG A 186 8.89 -11.20 -15.40
CA ARG A 186 7.82 -11.00 -16.40
C ARG A 186 7.90 -9.60 -16.99
N PRO A 187 8.26 -9.45 -18.30
CA PRO A 187 8.53 -8.15 -18.90
C PRO A 187 7.45 -7.10 -18.69
N LYS A 188 6.18 -7.46 -18.90
CA LYS A 188 5.04 -6.52 -18.72
C LYS A 188 4.87 -6.02 -17.29
N TRP A 189 5.19 -6.83 -16.29
CA TRP A 189 5.10 -6.44 -14.89
C TRP A 189 6.29 -5.58 -14.51
N MET A 190 7.49 -6.00 -14.94
CA MET A 190 8.71 -5.25 -14.70
C MET A 190 8.67 -3.84 -15.29
N GLN A 191 8.18 -3.67 -16.54
CA GLN A 191 8.02 -2.36 -17.16
C GLN A 191 7.16 -1.43 -16.31
N ARG A 192 6.04 -1.93 -15.79
CA ARG A 192 5.15 -1.14 -14.92
C ARG A 192 5.84 -0.71 -13.63
N HIS A 193 6.59 -1.62 -13.00
CA HIS A 193 7.32 -1.32 -11.78
C HIS A 193 8.52 -0.41 -12.05
N ALA A 194 9.32 -0.67 -13.07
CA ALA A 194 10.48 0.14 -13.43
C ALA A 194 10.10 1.61 -13.70
N VAL A 195 8.98 1.86 -14.40
CA VAL A 195 8.45 3.22 -14.57
C VAL A 195 8.23 3.91 -13.22
N ALA A 196 7.68 3.20 -12.24
CA ALA A 196 7.43 3.75 -10.93
C ALA A 196 8.73 3.94 -10.12
N PHE A 197 9.67 3.00 -10.18
CA PHE A 197 10.98 3.08 -9.51
C PHE A 197 11.87 4.21 -10.04
N THR A 198 11.78 4.56 -11.32
CA THR A 198 12.58 5.63 -11.95
C THR A 198 11.90 7.00 -11.96
N LYS A 199 10.63 7.07 -11.54
CA LYS A 199 9.87 8.33 -11.53
C LYS A 199 10.41 9.28 -10.45
N GLY A 200 10.62 10.54 -10.84
CA GLY A 200 11.10 11.60 -9.93
C GLY A 200 12.61 11.62 -9.74
N LEU A 201 13.36 10.68 -10.31
CA LEU A 201 14.83 10.72 -10.31
C LEU A 201 15.38 11.50 -11.50
N PRO A 202 16.51 12.24 -11.35
CA PRO A 202 17.26 12.82 -12.46
C PRO A 202 17.56 11.74 -13.51
N GLY A 203 17.41 12.06 -14.80
CA GLY A 203 17.60 11.09 -15.90
C GLY A 203 16.48 10.03 -16.05
N GLY A 204 15.56 9.90 -15.11
CA GLY A 204 14.51 8.89 -15.13
C GLY A 204 13.58 8.93 -16.34
N ARG A 205 13.46 10.08 -17.03
CA ARG A 205 12.70 10.17 -18.29
C ARG A 205 13.45 9.50 -19.45
N ALA A 206 14.76 9.70 -19.52
CA ALA A 206 15.61 9.12 -20.55
C ALA A 206 15.62 7.60 -20.47
N ILE A 207 15.94 7.04 -19.30
CA ILE A 207 15.93 5.57 -19.11
C ILE A 207 14.57 4.95 -19.45
N ARG A 208 13.45 5.59 -19.12
CA ARG A 208 12.11 5.08 -19.49
C ARG A 208 11.87 5.02 -20.99
N ALA A 209 12.47 5.91 -21.79
CA ALA A 209 12.40 5.84 -23.25
C ALA A 209 13.22 4.66 -23.80
N GLU A 210 14.34 4.33 -23.18
CA GLU A 210 15.23 3.24 -23.58
C GLU A 210 14.72 1.85 -23.18
N MET A 211 13.94 1.78 -22.10
CA MET A 211 13.40 0.53 -21.56
C MET A 211 12.61 -0.30 -22.57
N HIS A 212 11.95 0.34 -23.53
CA HIS A 212 11.17 -0.37 -24.56
C HIS A 212 12.03 -1.11 -25.59
N ASN A 213 13.31 -0.80 -25.68
CA ASN A 213 14.25 -1.37 -26.66
C ASN A 213 15.05 -2.55 -26.10
N GLN A 214 14.81 -2.98 -24.84
CA GLN A 214 15.54 -4.08 -24.24
C GLN A 214 15.07 -5.43 -24.82
N PRO A 215 16.00 -6.34 -25.18
CA PRO A 215 15.68 -7.58 -25.89
C PRO A 215 14.90 -8.58 -25.02
N ASP A 216 15.15 -8.60 -23.72
CA ASP A 216 14.53 -9.53 -22.78
C ASP A 216 14.39 -8.93 -21.37
N ALA A 217 13.83 -9.72 -20.46
CA ALA A 217 13.58 -9.29 -19.09
C ALA A 217 14.86 -9.07 -18.27
N GLN A 218 15.93 -9.82 -18.54
CA GLN A 218 17.19 -9.71 -17.81
C GLN A 218 17.95 -8.46 -18.26
N ALA A 219 18.07 -8.21 -19.55
CA ALA A 219 18.64 -6.98 -20.10
C ALA A 219 17.87 -5.75 -19.60
N PHE A 220 16.54 -5.85 -19.51
CA PHE A 220 15.71 -4.80 -18.94
C PHE A 220 16.02 -4.57 -17.46
N ALA A 221 16.10 -5.62 -16.64
CA ALA A 221 16.45 -5.52 -15.22
C ALA A 221 17.82 -4.86 -15.02
N ALA A 222 18.81 -5.30 -15.78
CA ALA A 222 20.17 -4.79 -15.75
C ALA A 222 20.24 -3.30 -16.14
N SER A 223 19.48 -2.86 -17.14
CA SER A 223 19.46 -1.45 -17.56
C SER A 223 18.93 -0.51 -16.45
N VAL A 224 17.93 -0.96 -15.72
CA VAL A 224 17.40 -0.22 -14.55
C VAL A 224 18.42 -0.21 -13.41
N GLU A 225 19.08 -1.34 -13.15
CA GLU A 225 20.13 -1.46 -12.14
C GLU A 225 21.29 -0.51 -12.41
N VAL A 226 21.78 -0.47 -13.65
CA VAL A 226 22.85 0.45 -14.09
C VAL A 226 22.42 1.90 -13.90
N PHE A 227 21.20 2.25 -14.31
CA PHE A 227 20.67 3.60 -14.10
C PHE A 227 20.63 3.97 -12.61
N LEU A 228 20.15 3.08 -11.76
CA LEU A 228 20.05 3.32 -10.32
C LEU A 228 21.41 3.29 -9.61
N GLY A 229 22.42 2.65 -10.19
CA GLY A 229 23.81 2.65 -9.69
C GLY A 229 24.65 3.83 -10.17
N GLY A 230 24.22 4.56 -11.17
CA GLY A 230 25.00 5.58 -11.86
C GLY A 230 24.93 7.00 -11.29
N ALA A 231 24.44 7.19 -10.08
CA ALA A 231 24.46 8.49 -9.39
C ALA A 231 25.74 8.64 -8.52
N THR A 232 26.90 8.39 -9.13
CA THR A 232 28.23 8.74 -8.57
C THR A 232 28.81 9.89 -9.36
#